data_0847f5f826301b352badf24f0125b721
#
_entry.id   0847f5f826301b352badf24f0125b721
#
_cell.length_a   1.000
_cell.length_b   1.000
_cell.length_c   1.000
_cell.angle_alpha   90.00
_cell.angle_beta   90.00
_cell.angle_gamma   90.00
#
_symmetry.space_group_name_H-M   'P 1'
#
loop_
_entity.id
_entity.type
_entity.pdbx_description
1 polymer ?
#
loop_
_entity_poly.entity_id
_entity_poly.type
_entity_poly.pdbx_seq_one_letter_code
_entity_poly.pdbx_strand_id
1 'polypeptide(L)'
;MINVSPLLTFACAYDIIDHTIRPRIPWRYVAVTVARGYRYVDKTAGQKESEVFMKKVLLLGDSIRMGYQSEVKKLLENEYEVMYPEDNGRFAAYTLWQVNQAFKWNPDIALVHFNNGYWDMNIESPMTEAIHPVKEYQSFLRRIVELCHSCGATVVFATTVPILEAGSANDNTGTMGFIHYSNEWVKEYNAAAIEVMNEMGVVVNDLYTLCMEDERRYKCADLLHLSDEGSRRCAAQVADYIRKYAEGGNFSL
;
A
#
# COMPACT_ATOMS: atom_id res chain seq x y z
N MET A 1 -1.09 43.35 -32.40
CA MET A 1 -1.88 42.24 -31.86
C MET A 1 -1.08 40.97 -32.08
N ILE A 2 -0.32 40.54 -31.08
CA ILE A 2 0.45 39.30 -31.13
C ILE A 2 -0.08 38.42 -29.99
N ASN A 3 -0.68 37.33 -30.40
CA ASN A 3 -1.28 36.35 -29.51
C ASN A 3 -0.17 35.42 -29.03
N VAL A 4 0.17 35.43 -27.74
CA VAL A 4 1.16 34.53 -27.13
C VAL A 4 0.43 33.65 -26.14
N SER A 5 0.33 32.38 -26.51
CA SER A 5 -0.15 31.30 -25.63
C SER A 5 0.95 30.93 -24.64
N PRO A 6 0.69 30.79 -23.33
CA PRO A 6 1.70 30.34 -22.40
C PRO A 6 1.65 28.80 -22.25
N LEU A 7 2.63 28.14 -22.86
CA LEU A 7 3.02 26.79 -22.49
C LEU A 7 3.78 26.87 -21.15
N LEU A 8 3.10 26.53 -20.07
CA LEU A 8 3.73 26.31 -18.77
C LEU A 8 4.45 24.94 -18.79
N THR A 9 5.73 24.98 -19.11
CA THR A 9 6.66 23.88 -18.85
C THR A 9 7.05 23.93 -17.38
N PHE A 10 6.55 23.02 -16.56
CA PHE A 10 7.11 22.77 -15.24
C PHE A 10 8.44 22.05 -15.41
N ALA A 11 9.53 22.82 -15.44
CA ALA A 11 10.86 22.32 -15.24
C ALA A 11 11.06 22.09 -13.74
N CYS A 12 11.10 20.84 -13.31
CA CYS A 12 11.47 20.46 -11.96
C CYS A 12 12.97 20.68 -11.78
N ALA A 13 13.35 21.80 -11.14
CA ALA A 13 14.73 22.09 -10.77
C ALA A 13 15.09 21.33 -9.50
N TYR A 14 15.84 20.25 -9.64
CA TYR A 14 16.71 19.71 -8.61
C TYR A 14 17.96 19.11 -9.27
N ASP A 15 18.87 20.00 -9.71
CA ASP A 15 20.27 19.65 -9.92
C ASP A 15 21.07 20.07 -8.66
N ILE A 16 21.12 19.18 -7.69
CA ILE A 16 22.23 19.11 -6.73
C ILE A 16 22.61 17.64 -6.64
N ILE A 17 23.33 17.16 -7.64
CA ILE A 17 24.01 15.88 -7.57
C ILE A 17 25.47 16.19 -7.24
N ASP A 18 25.87 15.79 -6.04
CA ASP A 18 27.26 15.71 -5.62
C ASP A 18 28.03 14.83 -6.60
N HIS A 19 28.96 15.44 -7.36
CA HIS A 19 29.75 14.80 -8.41
C HIS A 19 30.85 13.86 -7.92
N THR A 20 30.91 13.54 -6.62
CA THR A 20 32.04 12.79 -6.03
C THR A 20 31.87 11.28 -5.97
N ILE A 21 30.68 10.72 -6.25
CA ILE A 21 30.46 9.26 -6.26
C ILE A 21 29.73 8.81 -7.53
N ARG A 22 30.48 8.81 -8.66
CA ARG A 22 30.03 8.02 -9.81
C ARG A 22 30.67 6.64 -9.72
N PRO A 23 29.91 5.54 -9.62
CA PRO A 23 30.47 4.22 -9.87
C PRO A 23 31.02 4.24 -11.29
N ARG A 24 32.30 3.83 -11.48
CA ARG A 24 32.90 3.66 -12.81
C ARG A 24 32.17 2.51 -13.51
N ILE A 25 31.14 2.85 -14.27
CA ILE A 25 30.42 1.86 -15.10
C ILE A 25 31.38 1.44 -16.20
N PRO A 26 31.68 0.16 -16.34
CA PRO A 26 32.54 -0.32 -17.44
C PRO A 26 31.98 0.14 -18.78
N TRP A 27 32.81 0.67 -19.66
CA TRP A 27 32.43 1.20 -20.97
C TRP A 27 31.76 0.17 -21.93
N ARG A 28 31.66 -1.11 -21.53
CA ARG A 28 30.90 -2.15 -22.23
C ARG A 28 29.37 -1.98 -22.08
N TYR A 29 28.89 -1.16 -21.15
CA TYR A 29 27.46 -0.86 -20.96
C TYR A 29 27.09 0.44 -21.64
N VAL A 30 25.92 0.48 -22.22
CA VAL A 30 25.30 1.69 -22.79
C VAL A 30 24.03 2.00 -21.99
N ALA A 31 23.86 3.27 -21.61
CA ALA A 31 22.62 3.75 -21.04
C ALA A 31 21.61 3.91 -22.19
N VAL A 32 20.49 3.21 -22.11
CA VAL A 32 19.35 3.35 -23.03
C VAL A 32 18.24 4.06 -22.29
N THR A 33 17.77 5.18 -22.83
CA THR A 33 16.59 5.88 -22.28
C THR A 33 15.34 5.09 -22.67
N VAL A 34 14.61 4.59 -21.69
CA VAL A 34 13.28 4.00 -21.87
C VAL A 34 12.26 4.94 -21.25
N ALA A 35 11.02 4.89 -21.69
CA ALA A 35 9.97 5.88 -21.41
C ALA A 35 9.79 6.30 -19.94
N ARG A 36 10.41 5.64 -18.98
CA ARG A 36 10.36 5.94 -17.54
C ARG A 36 11.67 5.68 -16.78
N GLY A 37 12.86 5.82 -17.43
CA GLY A 37 14.15 5.62 -16.74
C GLY A 37 15.35 5.39 -17.64
N TYR A 38 16.51 5.08 -17.04
CA TYR A 38 17.74 4.73 -17.76
C TYR A 38 18.06 3.26 -17.52
N ARG A 39 18.44 2.58 -18.61
CA ARG A 39 18.86 1.19 -18.58
C ARG A 39 20.30 1.07 -19.05
N TYR A 40 21.08 0.22 -18.39
CA TYR A 40 22.42 -0.14 -18.83
C TYR A 40 22.39 -1.51 -19.52
N VAL A 41 22.75 -1.55 -20.80
CA VAL A 41 22.77 -2.78 -21.61
C VAL A 41 24.23 -3.19 -21.87
N ASP A 42 24.57 -4.46 -21.63
CA ASP A 42 25.87 -5.03 -21.97
C ASP A 42 25.97 -5.21 -23.48
N LYS A 43 26.90 -4.51 -24.10
CA LYS A 43 27.13 -4.57 -25.57
C LYS A 43 27.72 -5.89 -26.07
N THR A 44 28.16 -6.75 -25.15
CA THR A 44 28.85 -8.01 -25.52
C THR A 44 27.92 -9.22 -25.55
N ALA A 45 26.71 -9.09 -24.99
CA ALA A 45 25.71 -10.16 -24.96
C ALA A 45 24.96 -10.21 -26.29
N GLY A 46 25.39 -11.11 -27.18
CA GLY A 46 24.78 -11.36 -28.50
C GLY A 46 23.46 -12.13 -28.45
N GLN A 47 22.75 -12.20 -27.32
CA GLN A 47 21.44 -12.82 -27.20
C GLN A 47 20.39 -11.78 -26.81
N LYS A 48 19.32 -11.70 -27.62
CA LYS A 48 18.09 -11.01 -27.24
C LYS A 48 17.42 -11.80 -26.10
N GLU A 49 17.85 -11.60 -24.86
CA GLU A 49 16.99 -11.89 -23.73
C GLU A 49 15.90 -10.81 -23.73
N SER A 50 14.69 -11.20 -24.00
CA SER A 50 13.52 -10.37 -23.72
C SER A 50 13.41 -10.30 -22.19
N GLU A 51 14.01 -9.26 -21.58
CA GLU A 51 13.78 -9.01 -20.16
C GLU A 51 12.30 -8.72 -19.95
N VAL A 52 11.64 -9.64 -19.31
CA VAL A 52 10.27 -9.43 -18.83
C VAL A 52 10.36 -8.46 -17.66
N PHE A 53 9.93 -7.21 -17.86
CA PHE A 53 9.80 -6.26 -16.77
C PHE A 53 8.60 -6.64 -15.91
N MET A 54 8.84 -7.11 -14.71
CA MET A 54 7.77 -7.33 -13.75
C MET A 54 7.19 -5.97 -13.33
N LYS A 55 5.87 -5.87 -13.30
CA LYS A 55 5.19 -4.69 -12.76
C LYS A 55 5.44 -4.58 -11.27
N LYS A 56 5.68 -3.36 -10.79
CA LYS A 56 5.87 -3.08 -9.37
C LYS A 56 4.53 -2.95 -8.66
N VAL A 57 4.41 -3.64 -7.55
CA VAL A 57 3.25 -3.60 -6.66
C VAL A 57 3.69 -3.18 -5.26
N LEU A 58 3.06 -2.16 -4.71
CA LEU A 58 3.35 -1.63 -3.39
C LEU A 58 2.29 -2.09 -2.39
N LEU A 59 2.73 -2.73 -1.29
CA LEU A 59 1.89 -3.06 -0.16
C LEU A 59 2.12 -2.05 0.97
N LEU A 60 1.07 -1.38 1.41
CA LEU A 60 1.10 -0.45 2.54
C LEU A 60 0.06 -0.81 3.59
N GLY A 61 0.24 -0.31 4.81
CA GLY A 61 -0.69 -0.52 5.90
C GLY A 61 0.01 -0.81 7.23
N ASP A 62 -0.81 -1.13 8.21
CA ASP A 62 -0.40 -1.37 9.59
C ASP A 62 0.19 -2.77 9.84
N SER A 63 0.17 -3.23 11.10
CA SER A 63 0.69 -4.53 11.49
C SER A 63 -0.04 -5.72 10.83
N ILE A 64 -1.27 -5.54 10.38
CA ILE A 64 -2.01 -6.58 9.66
C ILE A 64 -1.35 -6.82 8.29
N ARG A 65 -1.01 -5.75 7.54
CA ARG A 65 -0.22 -5.86 6.31
C ARG A 65 1.12 -6.54 6.57
N MET A 66 1.80 -6.18 7.66
CA MET A 66 3.09 -6.80 8.01
C MET A 66 2.95 -8.31 8.24
N GLY A 67 1.82 -8.77 8.76
CA GLY A 67 1.55 -10.18 8.98
C GLY A 67 1.50 -11.00 7.69
N TYR A 68 0.97 -10.46 6.60
CA TYR A 68 0.81 -11.21 5.35
C TYR A 68 1.78 -10.81 4.22
N GLN A 69 2.52 -9.71 4.33
CA GLN A 69 3.32 -9.15 3.23
C GLN A 69 4.36 -10.09 2.64
N SER A 70 5.05 -10.87 3.47
CA SER A 70 6.09 -11.81 3.03
C SER A 70 5.49 -12.98 2.24
N GLU A 71 4.33 -13.48 2.65
CA GLU A 71 3.63 -14.54 1.92
C GLU A 71 3.08 -14.02 0.59
N VAL A 72 2.54 -12.77 0.52
CA VAL A 72 2.14 -12.15 -0.75
C VAL A 72 3.33 -12.06 -1.70
N LYS A 73 4.48 -11.57 -1.22
CA LYS A 73 5.70 -11.47 -2.02
C LYS A 73 6.12 -12.83 -2.57
N LYS A 74 6.07 -13.87 -1.76
CA LYS A 74 6.39 -15.25 -2.15
C LYS A 74 5.40 -15.80 -3.18
N LEU A 75 4.09 -15.57 -2.99
CA LEU A 75 3.05 -16.02 -3.92
C LEU A 75 3.16 -15.38 -5.30
N LEU A 76 3.72 -14.17 -5.39
CA LEU A 76 3.83 -13.37 -6.61
C LEU A 76 5.26 -13.26 -7.14
N GLU A 77 6.21 -14.00 -6.59
CA GLU A 77 7.66 -13.87 -6.84
C GLU A 77 8.06 -13.86 -8.32
N ASN A 78 7.37 -14.63 -9.16
CA ASN A 78 7.65 -14.74 -10.59
C ASN A 78 6.72 -13.92 -11.49
N GLU A 79 5.81 -13.14 -10.90
CA GLU A 79 4.77 -12.40 -11.60
C GLU A 79 4.94 -10.89 -11.43
N TYR A 80 5.28 -10.45 -10.21
CA TYR A 80 5.34 -9.04 -9.82
C TYR A 80 6.55 -8.74 -8.93
N GLU A 81 7.08 -7.52 -9.03
CA GLU A 81 8.02 -6.99 -8.06
C GLU A 81 7.23 -6.43 -6.87
N VAL A 82 7.01 -7.26 -5.85
CA VAL A 82 6.26 -6.86 -4.65
C VAL A 82 7.17 -6.13 -3.67
N MET A 83 6.80 -4.88 -3.37
CA MET A 83 7.52 -3.94 -2.51
C MET A 83 6.68 -3.60 -1.28
N TYR A 84 7.33 -3.39 -0.16
CA TYR A 84 6.70 -2.88 1.06
C TYR A 84 7.75 -2.23 1.95
N PRO A 85 7.39 -1.18 2.73
CA PRO A 85 8.28 -0.65 3.75
C PRO A 85 8.40 -1.64 4.92
N GLU A 86 9.58 -1.73 5.51
CA GLU A 86 9.80 -2.52 6.74
C GLU A 86 9.06 -1.93 7.94
N ASP A 87 8.79 -0.62 7.91
CA ASP A 87 8.09 0.08 8.99
C ASP A 87 6.57 -0.13 8.90
N ASN A 88 5.93 -0.12 10.08
CA ASN A 88 4.49 -0.17 10.24
C ASN A 88 3.86 1.13 9.72
N GLY A 89 2.86 1.02 8.82
CA GLY A 89 2.15 2.16 8.26
C GLY A 89 1.21 2.87 9.23
N ARG A 90 0.94 2.28 10.39
CA ARG A 90 0.12 2.84 11.45
C ARG A 90 -1.19 3.42 10.93
N PHE A 91 -1.39 4.73 11.13
CA PHE A 91 -2.59 5.46 10.74
C PHE A 91 -2.50 6.02 9.31
N ALA A 92 -3.64 6.39 8.74
CA ALA A 92 -3.77 6.82 7.34
C ALA A 92 -2.89 8.04 7.00
N ALA A 93 -2.68 8.98 7.92
CA ALA A 93 -1.78 10.11 7.71
C ALA A 93 -0.33 9.67 7.46
N TYR A 94 0.16 8.65 8.16
CA TYR A 94 1.50 8.12 7.95
C TYR A 94 1.58 7.28 6.67
N THR A 95 0.55 6.51 6.34
CA THR A 95 0.45 5.81 5.06
C THR A 95 0.52 6.81 3.89
N LEU A 96 -0.14 7.96 3.97
CA LEU A 96 -0.03 9.02 2.95
C LEU A 96 1.41 9.48 2.76
N TRP A 97 2.17 9.66 3.85
CA TRP A 97 3.58 9.99 3.76
C TRP A 97 4.40 8.86 3.11
N GLN A 98 4.14 7.59 3.49
CA GLN A 98 4.82 6.42 2.88
C GLN A 98 4.55 6.32 1.38
N VAL A 99 3.31 6.56 0.93
CA VAL A 99 2.95 6.61 -0.50
C VAL A 99 3.79 7.65 -1.23
N ASN A 100 3.88 8.87 -0.67
CA ASN A 100 4.66 9.94 -1.27
C ASN A 100 6.14 9.57 -1.39
N GLN A 101 6.73 8.97 -0.35
CA GLN A 101 8.12 8.52 -0.40
C GLN A 101 8.31 7.37 -1.41
N ALA A 102 7.38 6.43 -1.48
CA ALA A 102 7.47 5.31 -2.41
C ALA A 102 7.50 5.78 -3.87
N PHE A 103 6.58 6.66 -4.29
CA PHE A 103 6.54 7.20 -5.65
C PHE A 103 7.73 8.10 -5.99
N LYS A 104 8.31 8.78 -5.01
CA LYS A 104 9.53 9.57 -5.22
C LYS A 104 10.69 8.72 -5.75
N TRP A 105 10.80 7.48 -5.26
CA TRP A 105 11.89 6.58 -5.61
C TRP A 105 11.50 5.50 -6.63
N ASN A 106 10.21 5.24 -6.78
CA ASN A 106 9.66 4.24 -7.69
C ASN A 106 8.45 4.81 -8.44
N PRO A 107 8.65 5.71 -9.41
CA PRO A 107 7.55 6.37 -10.13
C PRO A 107 6.76 5.42 -11.04
N ASP A 108 7.22 4.18 -11.20
CA ASP A 108 6.68 3.13 -12.06
C ASP A 108 5.86 2.07 -11.30
N ILE A 109 5.47 2.37 -10.04
CA ILE A 109 4.54 1.51 -9.30
C ILE A 109 3.21 1.42 -10.05
N ALA A 110 2.82 0.19 -10.42
CA ALA A 110 1.60 -0.06 -11.20
C ALA A 110 0.36 -0.22 -10.32
N LEU A 111 0.52 -0.77 -9.12
CA LEU A 111 -0.59 -0.97 -8.18
C LEU A 111 -0.15 -0.72 -6.74
N VAL A 112 -1.02 -0.07 -5.98
CA VAL A 112 -0.92 0.09 -4.53
C VAL A 112 -2.05 -0.67 -3.86
N HIS A 113 -1.72 -1.67 -3.04
CA HIS A 113 -2.65 -2.34 -2.15
C HIS A 113 -2.41 -1.84 -0.72
N PHE A 114 -3.43 -1.31 -0.05
CA PHE A 114 -3.23 -0.76 1.29
C PHE A 114 -4.39 -1.02 2.24
N ASN A 115 -4.10 -1.03 3.55
CA ASN A 115 -5.09 -1.01 4.61
C ASN A 115 -4.75 0.04 5.67
N ASN A 116 -5.77 0.63 6.27
CA ASN A 116 -5.70 1.47 7.45
C ASN A 116 -7.00 1.34 8.26
N GLY A 117 -6.96 1.66 9.54
CA GLY A 117 -8.14 1.67 10.38
C GLY A 117 -7.82 1.48 11.86
N TYR A 118 -7.15 0.41 12.26
CA TYR A 118 -6.89 0.13 13.67
C TYR A 118 -6.22 1.30 14.41
N TRP A 119 -5.18 1.87 13.85
CA TRP A 119 -4.50 3.01 14.46
C TRP A 119 -5.31 4.29 14.35
N ASP A 120 -6.14 4.44 13.32
CA ASP A 120 -6.97 5.62 13.13
C ASP A 120 -8.09 5.66 14.17
N MET A 121 -8.77 4.51 14.42
CA MET A 121 -9.85 4.40 15.41
C MET A 121 -9.37 4.31 16.86
N ASN A 122 -8.05 4.17 17.08
CA ASN A 122 -7.49 3.98 18.40
C ASN A 122 -7.73 5.19 19.30
N ILE A 123 -8.14 4.92 20.54
CA ILE A 123 -8.29 5.92 21.61
C ILE A 123 -7.25 5.63 22.66
N GLU A 124 -6.22 6.47 22.73
CA GLU A 124 -5.15 6.34 23.71
C GLU A 124 -5.44 7.21 24.94
N SER A 125 -5.46 6.59 26.14
CA SER A 125 -5.58 7.35 27.38
C SER A 125 -4.42 8.36 27.54
N PRO A 126 -4.66 9.61 27.95
CA PRO A 126 -5.91 10.17 28.47
C PRO A 126 -6.86 10.75 27.40
N MET A 127 -6.63 10.48 26.13
CA MET A 127 -7.49 10.95 25.04
C MET A 127 -8.89 10.34 25.15
N THR A 128 -9.89 11.06 24.68
CA THR A 128 -11.30 10.63 24.66
C THR A 128 -11.86 10.46 23.25
N GLU A 129 -11.06 10.81 22.25
CA GLU A 129 -11.39 10.71 20.83
C GLU A 129 -10.37 9.83 20.10
N ALA A 130 -10.79 9.26 18.99
CA ALA A 130 -9.91 8.51 18.11
C ALA A 130 -8.76 9.38 17.59
N ILE A 131 -7.60 8.77 17.31
CA ILE A 131 -6.44 9.47 16.73
C ILE A 131 -6.85 10.22 15.46
N HIS A 132 -7.62 9.58 14.59
CA HIS A 132 -8.29 10.23 13.47
C HIS A 132 -9.79 9.93 13.53
N PRO A 133 -10.64 10.87 13.99
CA PRO A 133 -12.08 10.73 13.86
C PRO A 133 -12.50 10.42 12.42
N VAL A 134 -13.62 9.74 12.24
CA VAL A 134 -14.08 9.19 10.94
C VAL A 134 -13.90 10.15 9.75
N LYS A 135 -14.28 11.41 9.90
CA LYS A 135 -14.16 12.42 8.83
C LYS A 135 -12.71 12.73 8.45
N GLU A 136 -11.83 12.76 9.42
CA GLU A 136 -10.41 12.99 9.20
C GLU A 136 -9.76 11.76 8.55
N TYR A 137 -10.08 10.57 9.04
CA TYR A 137 -9.70 9.30 8.43
C TYR A 137 -10.11 9.25 6.95
N GLN A 138 -11.37 9.54 6.62
CA GLN A 138 -11.86 9.62 5.25
C GLN A 138 -11.08 10.63 4.41
N SER A 139 -10.72 11.79 4.98
CA SER A 139 -9.92 12.80 4.29
C SER A 139 -8.53 12.29 3.91
N PHE A 140 -7.86 11.55 4.80
CA PHE A 140 -6.57 10.94 4.49
C PHE A 140 -6.69 9.84 3.46
N LEU A 141 -7.72 9.00 3.51
CA LEU A 141 -7.96 7.97 2.50
C LEU A 141 -8.13 8.57 1.09
N ARG A 142 -8.92 9.65 0.95
CA ARG A 142 -9.07 10.36 -0.34
C ARG A 142 -7.72 10.84 -0.86
N ARG A 143 -6.90 11.46 -0.01
CA ARG A 143 -5.57 11.97 -0.39
C ARG A 143 -4.62 10.85 -0.82
N ILE A 144 -4.66 9.69 -0.16
CA ILE A 144 -3.86 8.51 -0.55
C ILE A 144 -4.26 8.08 -1.96
N VAL A 145 -5.56 7.93 -2.22
CA VAL A 145 -6.08 7.50 -3.52
C VAL A 145 -5.77 8.53 -4.61
N GLU A 146 -6.01 9.81 -4.36
CA GLU A 146 -5.69 10.89 -5.30
C GLU A 146 -4.21 10.90 -5.69
N LEU A 147 -3.32 10.74 -4.70
CA LEU A 147 -1.88 10.67 -4.96
C LEU A 147 -1.52 9.47 -5.82
N CYS A 148 -2.03 8.27 -5.49
CA CYS A 148 -1.79 7.07 -6.28
C CYS A 148 -2.30 7.23 -7.73
N HIS A 149 -3.51 7.72 -7.91
CA HIS A 149 -4.11 7.96 -9.24
C HIS A 149 -3.32 9.01 -10.03
N SER A 150 -2.87 10.10 -9.39
CA SER A 150 -2.04 11.13 -10.04
C SER A 150 -0.69 10.58 -10.54
N CYS A 151 -0.18 9.54 -9.90
CA CYS A 151 1.02 8.81 -10.31
C CYS A 151 0.73 7.68 -11.31
N GLY A 152 -0.53 7.46 -11.69
CA GLY A 152 -0.95 6.44 -12.66
C GLY A 152 -1.00 5.01 -12.11
N ALA A 153 -1.07 4.85 -10.79
CA ALA A 153 -1.19 3.54 -10.16
C ALA A 153 -2.66 3.16 -9.93
N THR A 154 -2.97 1.88 -10.13
CA THR A 154 -4.23 1.28 -9.67
C THR A 154 -4.21 1.18 -8.15
N VAL A 155 -5.37 1.35 -7.51
CA VAL A 155 -5.51 1.25 -6.06
C VAL A 155 -6.45 0.10 -5.69
N VAL A 156 -6.05 -0.68 -4.69
CA VAL A 156 -6.89 -1.68 -4.02
C VAL A 156 -6.83 -1.38 -2.52
N PHE A 157 -7.96 -1.15 -1.91
CA PHE A 157 -8.08 -0.96 -0.46
C PHE A 157 -8.49 -2.28 0.21
N ALA A 158 -7.84 -2.66 1.31
CA ALA A 158 -8.25 -3.79 2.12
C ALA A 158 -8.96 -3.32 3.40
N THR A 159 -10.12 -3.93 3.70
CA THR A 159 -10.84 -3.66 4.95
C THR A 159 -10.00 -4.09 6.16
N THR A 160 -10.12 -3.35 7.25
CA THR A 160 -9.57 -3.73 8.56
C THR A 160 -10.22 -5.05 9.01
N VAL A 161 -9.41 -6.03 9.39
CA VAL A 161 -9.87 -7.35 9.85
C VAL A 161 -10.58 -7.26 11.21
N PRO A 162 -11.47 -8.21 11.58
CA PRO A 162 -12.11 -8.20 12.89
C PRO A 162 -11.12 -8.46 14.02
N ILE A 163 -11.47 -8.10 15.25
CA ILE A 163 -10.83 -8.61 16.46
C ILE A 163 -11.60 -9.83 16.96
N LEU A 164 -10.96 -10.69 17.74
CA LEU A 164 -11.65 -11.76 18.45
C LEU A 164 -12.09 -11.27 19.83
N GLU A 165 -13.39 -10.99 19.99
CA GLU A 165 -13.96 -10.43 21.21
C GLU A 165 -14.14 -11.45 22.34
N ALA A 166 -13.99 -12.75 22.08
CA ALA A 166 -14.13 -13.79 23.09
C ALA A 166 -12.98 -13.76 24.09
N GLY A 167 -13.13 -13.00 25.14
CA GLY A 167 -12.13 -12.79 26.19
C GLY A 167 -11.37 -11.51 25.95
N SER A 168 -12.01 -10.43 26.26
CA SER A 168 -11.49 -9.07 26.41
C SER A 168 -10.15 -8.73 25.74
N ALA A 169 -10.13 -8.74 24.42
CA ALA A 169 -9.12 -7.99 23.71
C ALA A 169 -9.10 -6.50 24.15
N ASN A 170 -10.18 -6.07 24.75
CA ASN A 170 -10.30 -4.76 25.39
C ASN A 170 -9.43 -4.59 26.63
N ASP A 171 -9.07 -5.72 27.29
CA ASP A 171 -8.06 -5.72 28.35
C ASP A 171 -6.67 -5.99 27.76
N ASN A 172 -6.55 -5.98 26.46
CA ASN A 172 -5.27 -6.27 25.84
C ASN A 172 -4.32 -5.10 25.97
N THR A 173 -3.92 -5.02 27.12
CA THR A 173 -2.81 -4.30 27.63
C THR A 173 -1.48 -4.88 27.18
N GLY A 174 -1.52 -5.82 26.26
CA GLY A 174 -0.39 -6.67 25.92
C GLY A 174 0.88 -5.93 25.60
N THR A 175 0.82 -4.76 24.99
CA THR A 175 2.02 -3.98 24.68
C THR A 175 1.93 -2.51 25.04
N MET A 176 0.73 -1.96 25.08
CA MET A 176 0.55 -0.55 25.40
C MET A 176 -0.78 -0.35 26.12
N GLY A 177 -0.92 -0.75 27.34
CA GLY A 177 -2.06 -0.76 28.26
C GLY A 177 -3.22 0.24 28.12
N PHE A 178 -3.41 0.85 26.97
CA PHE A 178 -4.31 1.98 26.74
C PHE A 178 -5.09 1.89 25.41
N ILE A 179 -4.98 0.79 24.68
CA ILE A 179 -5.61 0.62 23.38
C ILE A 179 -6.92 -0.14 23.57
N HIS A 180 -8.02 0.47 23.13
CA HIS A 180 -9.33 -0.16 23.12
C HIS A 180 -9.81 -0.33 21.69
N TYR A 181 -10.23 -1.55 21.33
CA TYR A 181 -10.86 -1.86 20.05
C TYR A 181 -12.17 -2.61 20.28
N SER A 182 -13.12 -2.41 19.37
CA SER A 182 -14.33 -3.23 19.29
C SER A 182 -14.64 -3.52 17.81
N ASN A 183 -15.33 -4.62 17.53
CA ASN A 183 -15.80 -4.89 16.17
C ASN A 183 -16.87 -3.89 15.71
N GLU A 184 -17.52 -3.19 16.61
CA GLU A 184 -18.42 -2.08 16.28
C GLU A 184 -17.63 -0.94 15.62
N TRP A 185 -16.53 -0.51 16.23
CA TRP A 185 -15.64 0.51 15.64
C TRP A 185 -14.97 0.04 14.35
N VAL A 186 -14.52 -1.23 14.30
CA VAL A 186 -13.96 -1.78 13.05
C VAL A 186 -14.98 -1.70 11.92
N LYS A 187 -16.24 -2.03 12.18
CA LYS A 187 -17.31 -1.93 11.16
C LYS A 187 -17.59 -0.49 10.76
N GLU A 188 -17.61 0.45 11.72
CA GLU A 188 -17.80 1.88 11.46
C GLU A 188 -16.70 2.43 10.55
N TYR A 189 -15.42 2.18 10.88
CA TYR A 189 -14.30 2.65 10.07
C TYR A 189 -14.22 1.95 8.71
N ASN A 190 -14.53 0.66 8.64
CA ASN A 190 -14.63 -0.05 7.36
C ASN A 190 -15.75 0.52 6.49
N ALA A 191 -16.93 0.81 7.05
CA ALA A 191 -18.03 1.43 6.31
C ALA A 191 -17.63 2.81 5.77
N ALA A 192 -16.98 3.63 6.60
CA ALA A 192 -16.49 4.95 6.21
C ALA A 192 -15.41 4.87 5.10
N ALA A 193 -14.52 3.87 5.18
CA ALA A 193 -13.53 3.65 4.14
C ALA A 193 -14.17 3.18 2.82
N ILE A 194 -15.09 2.22 2.88
CA ILE A 194 -15.83 1.71 1.71
C ILE A 194 -16.59 2.83 1.00
N GLU A 195 -17.19 3.75 1.74
CA GLU A 195 -17.85 4.94 1.16
C GLU A 195 -16.86 5.74 0.30
N VAL A 196 -15.68 6.07 0.84
CA VAL A 196 -14.62 6.79 0.10
C VAL A 196 -14.15 5.99 -1.12
N MET A 197 -13.93 4.68 -0.96
CA MET A 197 -13.46 3.84 -2.06
C MET A 197 -14.49 3.77 -3.19
N ASN A 198 -15.77 3.68 -2.86
CA ASN A 198 -16.87 3.70 -3.84
C ASN A 198 -16.95 5.06 -4.56
N GLU A 199 -16.86 6.18 -3.83
CA GLU A 199 -16.83 7.53 -4.41
C GLU A 199 -15.68 7.72 -5.41
N MET A 200 -14.54 7.08 -5.16
CA MET A 200 -13.32 7.25 -5.96
C MET A 200 -13.09 6.11 -6.97
N GLY A 201 -14.03 5.19 -7.12
CA GLY A 201 -13.91 4.05 -8.04
C GLY A 201 -12.81 3.07 -7.67
N VAL A 202 -12.48 2.94 -6.38
CA VAL A 202 -11.44 2.05 -5.87
C VAL A 202 -12.01 0.69 -5.50
N VAL A 203 -11.30 -0.36 -5.89
CA VAL A 203 -11.67 -1.74 -5.55
C VAL A 203 -11.41 -2.02 -4.08
N VAL A 204 -12.39 -2.64 -3.42
CA VAL A 204 -12.29 -3.08 -2.02
C VAL A 204 -12.01 -4.57 -1.95
N ASN A 205 -10.92 -4.93 -1.29
CA ASN A 205 -10.57 -6.30 -0.90
C ASN A 205 -11.10 -6.55 0.53
N ASP A 206 -12.21 -7.25 0.65
CA ASP A 206 -12.86 -7.47 1.94
C ASP A 206 -12.16 -8.57 2.76
N LEU A 207 -11.13 -8.17 3.49
CA LEU A 207 -10.43 -9.03 4.44
C LEU A 207 -11.20 -9.20 5.76
N TYR A 208 -12.14 -8.28 6.07
CA TYR A 208 -12.99 -8.41 7.25
C TYR A 208 -13.85 -9.67 7.15
N THR A 209 -14.64 -9.78 6.08
CA THR A 209 -15.51 -10.94 5.85
C THR A 209 -14.70 -12.23 5.71
N LEU A 210 -13.55 -12.18 5.05
CA LEU A 210 -12.65 -13.33 4.96
C LEU A 210 -12.25 -13.87 6.34
N CYS A 211 -11.86 -12.98 7.25
CA CYS A 211 -11.42 -13.39 8.59
C CYS A 211 -12.57 -13.85 9.48
N MET A 212 -13.81 -13.43 9.19
CA MET A 212 -15.02 -13.94 9.87
C MET A 212 -15.36 -15.39 9.52
N GLU A 213 -14.79 -15.99 8.46
CA GLU A 213 -15.01 -17.40 8.12
C GLU A 213 -14.55 -18.34 9.24
N ASP A 214 -13.44 -18.00 9.92
CA ASP A 214 -12.95 -18.74 11.09
C ASP A 214 -12.12 -17.82 12.00
N GLU A 215 -12.80 -16.97 12.77
CA GLU A 215 -12.20 -15.94 13.59
C GLU A 215 -11.12 -16.47 14.53
N ARG A 216 -11.37 -17.62 15.18
CA ARG A 216 -10.44 -18.17 16.17
C ARG A 216 -9.17 -18.71 15.54
N ARG A 217 -9.30 -19.34 14.38
CA ARG A 217 -8.18 -19.94 13.66
C ARG A 217 -7.28 -18.88 13.05
N TYR A 218 -7.86 -17.77 12.61
CA TYR A 218 -7.14 -16.71 11.91
C TYR A 218 -6.55 -15.65 12.83
N LYS A 219 -6.75 -15.75 14.15
CA LYS A 219 -6.21 -14.79 15.13
C LYS A 219 -5.10 -15.39 15.99
N CYS A 220 -4.12 -14.55 16.36
CA CYS A 220 -3.12 -14.85 17.36
C CYS A 220 -3.70 -14.89 18.79
N ALA A 221 -2.87 -15.26 19.75
CA ALA A 221 -3.23 -15.27 21.17
C ALA A 221 -3.53 -13.86 21.71
N ASP A 222 -3.06 -12.80 21.06
CA ASP A 222 -3.38 -11.41 21.39
C ASP A 222 -4.76 -10.95 20.91
N LEU A 223 -5.48 -11.83 20.22
CA LEU A 223 -6.85 -11.64 19.73
C LEU A 223 -7.03 -10.53 18.67
N LEU A 224 -5.95 -9.86 18.29
CA LEU A 224 -5.90 -8.75 17.34
C LEU A 224 -5.21 -9.14 16.03
N HIS A 225 -3.95 -9.58 16.13
CA HIS A 225 -3.15 -9.90 14.96
C HIS A 225 -3.54 -11.23 14.32
N LEU A 226 -3.16 -11.37 13.05
CA LEU A 226 -3.38 -12.61 12.30
C LEU A 226 -2.46 -13.72 12.80
N SER A 227 -2.99 -14.92 12.95
CA SER A 227 -2.18 -16.13 13.09
C SER A 227 -1.41 -16.41 11.78
N ASP A 228 -0.48 -17.36 11.82
CA ASP A 228 0.22 -17.80 10.59
C ASP A 228 -0.77 -18.26 9.51
N GLU A 229 -1.87 -18.89 9.91
CA GLU A 229 -2.89 -19.35 8.98
C GLU A 229 -3.75 -18.21 8.47
N GLY A 230 -4.17 -17.27 9.34
CA GLY A 230 -4.85 -16.04 8.95
C GLY A 230 -4.00 -15.23 7.98
N SER A 231 -2.69 -15.11 8.25
CA SER A 231 -1.74 -14.43 7.38
C SER A 231 -1.67 -15.09 5.99
N ARG A 232 -1.55 -16.41 5.92
CA ARG A 232 -1.56 -17.14 4.63
C ARG A 232 -2.89 -16.99 3.88
N ARG A 233 -4.01 -17.02 4.61
CA ARG A 233 -5.34 -16.89 4.01
C ARG A 233 -5.56 -15.48 3.45
N CYS A 234 -5.18 -14.44 4.18
CA CYS A 234 -5.21 -13.06 3.71
C CYS A 234 -4.25 -12.87 2.53
N ALA A 235 -3.02 -13.40 2.61
CA ALA A 235 -2.05 -13.29 1.53
C ALA A 235 -2.55 -13.88 0.21
N ALA A 236 -3.23 -15.03 0.26
CA ALA A 236 -3.81 -15.65 -0.94
C ALA A 236 -4.84 -14.72 -1.59
N GLN A 237 -5.77 -14.16 -0.81
CA GLN A 237 -6.77 -13.23 -1.35
C GLN A 237 -6.13 -11.94 -1.87
N VAL A 238 -5.14 -11.37 -1.16
CA VAL A 238 -4.40 -10.18 -1.61
C VAL A 238 -3.70 -10.46 -2.95
N ALA A 239 -3.03 -11.61 -3.08
CA ALA A 239 -2.36 -11.99 -4.32
C ALA A 239 -3.35 -12.13 -5.49
N ASP A 240 -4.53 -12.70 -5.26
CA ASP A 240 -5.57 -12.83 -6.28
C ASP A 240 -6.11 -11.46 -6.73
N TYR A 241 -6.29 -10.52 -5.80
CA TYR A 241 -6.66 -9.14 -6.14
C TYR A 241 -5.57 -8.42 -6.93
N ILE A 242 -4.30 -8.62 -6.57
CA ILE A 242 -3.17 -8.05 -7.32
C ILE A 242 -3.16 -8.59 -8.75
N ARG A 243 -3.25 -9.91 -8.96
CA ARG A 243 -3.32 -10.53 -10.30
C ARG A 243 -4.46 -9.95 -11.13
N LYS A 244 -5.63 -9.82 -10.51
CA LYS A 244 -6.84 -9.33 -11.19
C LYS A 244 -6.76 -7.87 -11.63
N TYR A 245 -6.10 -7.01 -10.85
CA TYR A 245 -6.17 -5.56 -11.03
C TYR A 245 -4.86 -4.89 -11.44
N ALA A 246 -3.68 -5.55 -11.29
CA ALA A 246 -2.41 -4.96 -11.71
C ALA A 246 -2.22 -4.92 -13.23
N GLU A 247 -2.98 -5.70 -14.00
CA GLU A 247 -2.90 -5.72 -15.46
C GLU A 247 -3.56 -4.49 -16.13
N GLY A 248 -4.14 -3.58 -15.35
CA GLY A 248 -4.79 -2.40 -15.90
C GLY A 248 -6.10 -2.75 -16.60
N GLY A 249 -7.06 -3.29 -15.86
CA GLY A 249 -8.43 -3.34 -16.35
C GLY A 249 -8.90 -1.91 -16.61
N ASN A 250 -9.18 -1.59 -17.88
CA ASN A 250 -9.87 -0.35 -18.24
C ASN A 250 -11.18 -0.32 -17.47
N PHE A 251 -11.22 0.41 -16.35
CA PHE A 251 -12.48 0.87 -15.80
C PHE A 251 -13.00 1.97 -16.73
N SER A 252 -13.75 1.58 -17.76
CA SER A 252 -14.68 2.52 -18.40
C SER A 252 -15.76 2.84 -17.36
N LEU A 253 -15.73 4.09 -16.88
CA LEU A 253 -16.80 4.73 -16.13
C LEU A 253 -18.09 4.76 -16.97
#